data_fd2047f0f705f368ce5b119524de312d
#
_entry.id   fd2047f0f705f368ce5b119524de312d
#
_cell.length_a   1.000
_cell.length_b   1.000
_cell.length_c   1.000
_cell.angle_alpha   90.00
_cell.angle_beta   90.00
_cell.angle_gamma   90.00
#
_symmetry.space_group_name_H-M   'P 1'
#
loop_
_entity.id
_entity.type
_entity.pdbx_description
1 polymer ?
#
loop_
_entity_poly.entity_id
_entity_poly.type
_entity_poly.pdbx_seq_one_letter_code
_entity_poly.pdbx_strand_id
1 'polypeptide(L)'
;METKNNKAFLEAICRKLGFNFSHYVDPVGLFGGLALWWKNEVEIDIDNSTKNIVHSVISEKSNSAVWATSFIYGCPNKDGRDQVWEDLRCIGRSEFLPWLFIGDFNEILSTSDKLGGNTPNLRRLSSFHGMLNACGLVDLEFKGPRFTWRNNRADGDFIMERLDMAFANAKWREMHTQALLFVEAAIGSDHNPLILNTSFPLRKVGKPFRFESFWTTEEGCKPVIAKAWAVDYEGSEMKKVCKKLRGCKEKLKVWHQQNFGDIRLQIASLKDQLVGIQKELEDNFNPDFLIAERVIKRKIEDLWQKDSMYWHQRSRIKWLQMGDKNSRFFHLSTIHRRQRNQIVKLKNEVGD
;
A
#
# COMPACT_ATOMS: atom_id res chain seq x y z
N MET A 1 -1.15 -21.91 -7.20
CA MET A 1 -0.57 -21.75 -8.54
C MET A 1 0.22 -23.00 -8.87
N GLU A 2 0.39 -23.30 -10.14
CA GLU A 2 1.03 -24.53 -10.61
C GLU A 2 0.39 -25.82 -10.06
N THR A 3 -0.91 -25.93 -10.25
CA THR A 3 -1.69 -27.05 -9.69
C THR A 3 -1.32 -28.41 -10.29
N LYS A 4 -0.82 -28.43 -11.53
CA LYS A 4 -0.46 -29.66 -12.29
C LYS A 4 -1.58 -30.72 -12.36
N ASN A 5 -2.80 -30.33 -11.98
CA ASN A 5 -3.95 -31.19 -11.85
C ASN A 5 -5.11 -30.71 -12.73
N ASN A 6 -5.96 -31.62 -13.12
CA ASN A 6 -7.16 -31.31 -13.90
C ASN A 6 -8.26 -30.69 -13.03
N LYS A 7 -9.19 -30.04 -13.68
CA LYS A 7 -10.32 -29.33 -13.06
C LYS A 7 -11.14 -30.26 -12.13
N ALA A 8 -11.46 -31.48 -12.54
CA ALA A 8 -12.31 -32.39 -11.76
C ALA A 8 -11.70 -32.75 -10.39
N PHE A 9 -10.39 -32.99 -10.36
CA PHE A 9 -9.66 -33.25 -9.12
C PHE A 9 -9.65 -32.01 -8.20
N LEU A 10 -9.39 -30.83 -8.77
CA LEU A 10 -9.37 -29.58 -8.03
C LEU A 10 -10.75 -29.18 -7.49
N GLU A 11 -11.82 -29.44 -8.22
CA GLU A 11 -13.20 -29.23 -7.74
C GLU A 11 -13.57 -30.11 -6.55
N ALA A 12 -13.08 -31.36 -6.53
CA ALA A 12 -13.29 -32.24 -5.39
C ALA A 12 -12.60 -31.69 -4.12
N ILE A 13 -11.37 -31.16 -4.26
CA ILE A 13 -10.63 -30.53 -3.16
C ILE A 13 -11.35 -29.24 -2.73
N CYS A 14 -11.74 -28.38 -3.67
CA CYS A 14 -12.46 -27.12 -3.41
C CYS A 14 -13.69 -27.34 -2.53
N ARG A 15 -14.52 -28.32 -2.90
CA ARG A 15 -15.72 -28.70 -2.12
C ARG A 15 -15.35 -29.26 -0.74
N LYS A 16 -14.33 -30.10 -0.64
CA LYS A 16 -13.86 -30.66 0.63
C LYS A 16 -13.35 -29.59 1.60
N LEU A 17 -12.75 -28.51 1.08
CA LEU A 17 -12.26 -27.36 1.86
C LEU A 17 -13.35 -26.32 2.16
N GLY A 18 -14.59 -26.52 1.68
CA GLY A 18 -15.73 -25.66 1.97
C GLY A 18 -15.72 -24.31 1.24
N PHE A 19 -15.09 -24.24 0.05
CA PHE A 19 -15.23 -23.08 -0.83
C PHE A 19 -16.50 -23.19 -1.68
N ASN A 20 -17.12 -22.05 -1.96
CA ASN A 20 -18.41 -22.01 -2.65
C ASN A 20 -18.26 -21.81 -4.16
N PHE A 21 -17.21 -21.12 -4.59
CA PHE A 21 -16.97 -20.73 -5.96
C PHE A 21 -15.54 -21.04 -6.36
N SER A 22 -15.33 -21.19 -7.67
CA SER A 22 -14.03 -21.54 -8.21
C SER A 22 -13.85 -21.09 -9.66
N HIS A 23 -12.60 -20.78 -10.02
CA HIS A 23 -12.17 -20.59 -11.38
C HIS A 23 -10.89 -21.38 -11.63
N TYR A 24 -10.74 -21.97 -12.83
CA TYR A 24 -9.61 -22.83 -13.18
C TYR A 24 -9.02 -22.45 -14.53
N VAL A 25 -7.69 -22.55 -14.60
CA VAL A 25 -6.93 -22.54 -15.84
C VAL A 25 -6.21 -23.88 -15.91
N ASP A 26 -6.47 -24.65 -16.95
CA ASP A 26 -5.86 -25.98 -17.09
C ASP A 26 -4.34 -25.89 -17.34
N PRO A 27 -3.58 -26.86 -16.84
CA PRO A 27 -2.15 -26.93 -17.11
C PRO A 27 -1.88 -27.21 -18.59
N VAL A 28 -0.75 -26.72 -19.10
CA VAL A 28 -0.27 -27.04 -20.45
C VAL A 28 0.83 -28.10 -20.33
N GLY A 29 0.52 -29.34 -20.69
CA GLY A 29 1.39 -30.46 -20.47
C GLY A 29 1.58 -30.76 -18.98
N LEU A 30 2.85 -30.79 -18.53
CA LEU A 30 3.21 -31.07 -17.13
C LEU A 30 3.41 -29.81 -16.28
N PHE A 31 3.13 -28.62 -16.80
CA PHE A 31 3.43 -27.35 -16.17
C PHE A 31 2.20 -26.46 -16.04
N GLY A 32 2.21 -25.63 -15.01
CA GLY A 32 1.19 -24.61 -14.79
C GLY A 32 -0.08 -25.16 -14.16
N GLY A 33 -1.21 -24.61 -14.58
CA GLY A 33 -2.51 -24.80 -13.96
C GLY A 33 -2.73 -23.81 -12.81
N LEU A 34 -3.82 -23.05 -12.89
CA LEU A 34 -4.20 -22.10 -11.85
C LEU A 34 -5.57 -22.50 -11.30
N ALA A 35 -5.73 -22.34 -10.00
CA ALA A 35 -7.02 -22.48 -9.33
C ALA A 35 -7.24 -21.30 -8.40
N LEU A 36 -8.38 -20.66 -8.53
CA LEU A 36 -8.84 -19.61 -7.65
C LEU A 36 -10.12 -20.10 -6.98
N TRP A 37 -10.17 -20.06 -5.66
CA TRP A 37 -11.33 -20.49 -4.86
C TRP A 37 -11.73 -19.41 -3.89
N TRP A 38 -13.03 -19.19 -3.73
CA TRP A 38 -13.53 -18.20 -2.79
C TRP A 38 -14.83 -18.58 -2.12
N LYS A 39 -15.15 -17.86 -1.06
CA LYS A 39 -16.36 -18.08 -0.25
C LYS A 39 -17.37 -16.96 -0.49
N ASN A 40 -18.55 -17.10 0.11
CA ASN A 40 -19.69 -16.18 -0.04
C ASN A 40 -19.44 -14.75 0.45
N GLU A 41 -18.39 -14.49 1.22
CA GLU A 41 -18.05 -13.18 1.78
C GLU A 41 -17.59 -12.18 0.71
N VAL A 42 -17.09 -12.70 -0.40
CA VAL A 42 -16.65 -11.89 -1.55
C VAL A 42 -17.34 -12.35 -2.83
N GLU A 43 -17.52 -11.44 -3.74
CA GLU A 43 -17.89 -11.70 -5.13
C GLU A 43 -16.69 -11.42 -6.01
N ILE A 44 -16.35 -12.35 -6.90
CA ILE A 44 -15.20 -12.25 -7.80
C ILE A 44 -15.70 -12.39 -9.23
N ASP A 45 -15.54 -11.33 -9.99
CA ASP A 45 -15.79 -11.32 -11.44
C ASP A 45 -14.46 -11.46 -12.18
N ILE A 46 -14.36 -12.48 -13.05
CA ILE A 46 -13.14 -12.78 -13.82
C ILE A 46 -13.20 -12.02 -15.14
N ASP A 47 -12.40 -10.98 -15.26
CA ASP A 47 -12.35 -10.14 -16.45
C ASP A 47 -11.42 -10.75 -17.52
N ASN A 48 -10.26 -11.26 -17.11
CA ASN A 48 -9.29 -11.88 -18.03
C ASN A 48 -8.62 -13.08 -17.38
N SER A 49 -8.42 -14.16 -18.16
CA SER A 49 -7.79 -15.36 -17.68
C SER A 49 -6.89 -15.99 -18.74
N THR A 50 -5.60 -16.12 -18.44
CA THR A 50 -4.60 -16.75 -19.26
C THR A 50 -3.87 -17.84 -18.46
N LYS A 51 -2.95 -18.58 -19.10
CA LYS A 51 -2.11 -19.56 -18.39
C LYS A 51 -1.22 -18.96 -17.30
N ASN A 52 -0.99 -17.66 -17.33
CA ASN A 52 -0.09 -16.93 -16.43
C ASN A 52 -0.80 -15.93 -15.52
N ILE A 53 -1.99 -15.46 -15.88
CA ILE A 53 -2.69 -14.36 -15.20
C ILE A 53 -4.16 -14.72 -15.05
N VAL A 54 -4.70 -14.55 -13.85
CA VAL A 54 -6.15 -14.42 -13.64
C VAL A 54 -6.39 -13.01 -13.12
N HIS A 55 -6.95 -12.17 -13.97
CA HIS A 55 -7.34 -10.80 -13.60
C HIS A 55 -8.81 -10.77 -13.24
N SER A 56 -9.15 -10.16 -12.12
CA SER A 56 -10.49 -10.16 -11.57
C SER A 56 -10.82 -8.89 -10.83
N VAL A 57 -12.09 -8.56 -10.76
CA VAL A 57 -12.66 -7.54 -9.87
C VAL A 57 -13.24 -8.24 -8.65
N ILE A 58 -12.83 -7.81 -7.47
CA ILE A 58 -13.28 -8.35 -6.18
C ILE A 58 -14.17 -7.32 -5.51
N SER A 59 -15.38 -7.76 -5.11
CA SER A 59 -16.33 -6.96 -4.34
C SER A 59 -16.55 -7.60 -2.97
N GLU A 60 -16.24 -6.87 -1.89
CA GLU A 60 -16.44 -7.33 -0.52
C GLU A 60 -17.86 -6.98 -0.04
N LYS A 61 -18.65 -7.99 0.34
CA LYS A 61 -20.06 -7.78 0.72
C LYS A 61 -20.26 -7.03 2.03
N SER A 62 -19.26 -7.06 2.91
CA SER A 62 -19.35 -6.46 4.25
C SER A 62 -19.27 -4.93 4.26
N ASN A 63 -18.50 -4.32 3.33
CA ASN A 63 -18.22 -2.89 3.30
C ASN A 63 -18.35 -2.25 1.91
N SER A 64 -18.83 -3.03 0.93
CA SER A 64 -18.96 -2.61 -0.48
C SER A 64 -17.64 -2.13 -1.11
N ALA A 65 -16.50 -2.54 -0.58
CA ALA A 65 -15.21 -2.22 -1.17
C ALA A 65 -15.01 -3.01 -2.48
N VAL A 66 -14.56 -2.31 -3.53
CA VAL A 66 -14.30 -2.90 -4.84
C VAL A 66 -12.88 -2.59 -5.27
N TRP A 67 -12.14 -3.64 -5.68
CA TRP A 67 -10.78 -3.51 -6.19
C TRP A 67 -10.45 -4.59 -7.22
N ALA A 68 -9.49 -4.31 -8.09
CA ALA A 68 -8.97 -5.29 -9.03
C ALA A 68 -7.84 -6.12 -8.39
N THR A 69 -7.75 -7.39 -8.77
CA THR A 69 -6.63 -8.26 -8.38
C THR A 69 -6.17 -9.08 -9.58
N SER A 70 -4.87 -9.07 -9.83
CA SER A 70 -4.23 -9.98 -10.77
C SER A 70 -3.48 -11.05 -9.99
N PHE A 71 -3.94 -12.30 -10.09
CA PHE A 71 -3.25 -13.47 -9.58
C PHE A 71 -2.24 -13.93 -10.64
N ILE A 72 -0.96 -13.95 -10.30
CA ILE A 72 0.11 -14.06 -11.29
C ILE A 72 0.90 -15.36 -11.07
N TYR A 73 1.10 -16.09 -12.15
CA TYR A 73 2.08 -17.15 -12.28
C TYR A 73 3.04 -16.77 -13.40
N GLY A 74 4.15 -16.17 -13.06
CA GLY A 74 5.20 -15.75 -13.99
C GLY A 74 5.71 -16.93 -14.80
N CYS A 75 6.08 -16.70 -16.05
CA CYS A 75 6.58 -17.79 -16.91
C CYS A 75 7.86 -18.38 -16.30
N PRO A 76 7.92 -19.70 -16.00
CA PRO A 76 9.14 -20.35 -15.51
C PRO A 76 10.28 -20.23 -16.50
N ASN A 77 9.97 -20.32 -17.82
CA ASN A 77 10.94 -20.05 -18.87
C ASN A 77 11.24 -18.54 -18.95
N LYS A 78 12.51 -18.22 -18.83
CA LYS A 78 13.01 -16.83 -18.79
C LYS A 78 12.63 -16.01 -20.03
N ASP A 79 12.57 -16.65 -21.19
CA ASP A 79 12.27 -15.99 -22.47
C ASP A 79 10.78 -15.65 -22.63
N GLY A 80 9.91 -16.32 -21.88
CA GLY A 80 8.47 -16.06 -21.89
C GLY A 80 8.01 -14.99 -20.91
N ARG A 81 8.87 -14.48 -20.02
CA ARG A 81 8.47 -13.52 -18.97
C ARG A 81 8.10 -12.16 -19.53
N ASP A 82 8.83 -11.68 -20.53
CA ASP A 82 8.56 -10.37 -21.13
C ASP A 82 7.16 -10.28 -21.74
N GLN A 83 6.62 -11.41 -22.27
CA GLN A 83 5.23 -11.45 -22.72
C GLN A 83 4.25 -11.28 -21.56
N VAL A 84 4.49 -11.95 -20.44
CA VAL A 84 3.64 -11.79 -19.23
C VAL A 84 3.66 -10.33 -18.74
N TRP A 85 4.84 -9.69 -18.78
CA TRP A 85 4.96 -8.27 -18.40
C TRP A 85 4.21 -7.34 -19.35
N GLU A 86 4.20 -7.64 -20.66
CA GLU A 86 3.43 -6.84 -21.61
C GLU A 86 1.92 -7.05 -21.45
N ASP A 87 1.46 -8.27 -21.22
CA ASP A 87 0.06 -8.56 -20.93
C ASP A 87 -0.42 -7.76 -19.70
N LEU A 88 0.39 -7.71 -18.63
CA LEU A 88 0.10 -6.92 -17.44
C LEU A 88 0.09 -5.40 -17.71
N ARG A 89 0.99 -4.88 -18.56
CA ARG A 89 0.96 -3.48 -18.99
C ARG A 89 -0.31 -3.16 -19.80
N CYS A 90 -0.75 -4.09 -20.65
CA CYS A 90 -1.99 -3.92 -21.42
C CYS A 90 -3.21 -3.81 -20.48
N ILE A 91 -3.32 -4.69 -19.47
CA ILE A 91 -4.34 -4.58 -18.42
C ILE A 91 -4.23 -3.22 -17.71
N GLY A 92 -3.02 -2.80 -17.35
CA GLY A 92 -2.77 -1.55 -16.63
C GLY A 92 -3.16 -0.26 -17.37
N ARG A 93 -3.26 -0.30 -18.72
CA ARG A 93 -3.73 0.85 -19.51
C ARG A 93 -5.22 1.14 -19.32
N SER A 94 -6.02 0.12 -19.01
CA SER A 94 -7.48 0.22 -18.81
C SER A 94 -7.90 0.12 -17.34
N GLU A 95 -6.98 -0.22 -16.42
CA GLU A 95 -7.31 -0.45 -15.02
C GLU A 95 -7.26 0.85 -14.20
N PHE A 96 -8.40 1.27 -13.70
CA PHE A 96 -8.56 2.49 -12.89
C PHE A 96 -8.92 2.22 -11.43
N LEU A 97 -9.20 0.98 -11.05
CA LEU A 97 -9.55 0.59 -9.70
C LEU A 97 -8.32 0.60 -8.76
N PRO A 98 -8.52 0.54 -7.44
CA PRO A 98 -7.51 0.05 -6.52
C PRO A 98 -7.02 -1.31 -7.00
N TRP A 99 -5.71 -1.53 -7.20
CA TRP A 99 -5.21 -2.72 -7.90
C TRP A 99 -4.10 -3.42 -7.11
N LEU A 100 -4.24 -4.73 -6.97
CA LEU A 100 -3.33 -5.65 -6.30
C LEU A 100 -2.78 -6.68 -7.28
N PHE A 101 -1.46 -6.93 -7.23
CA PHE A 101 -0.82 -8.12 -7.81
C PHE A 101 -0.40 -9.04 -6.69
N ILE A 102 -0.62 -10.33 -6.83
CA ILE A 102 -0.13 -11.33 -5.88
C ILE A 102 0.14 -12.64 -6.59
N GLY A 103 1.27 -13.28 -6.28
CA GLY A 103 1.58 -14.59 -6.80
C GLY A 103 3.05 -14.88 -6.90
N ASP A 104 3.38 -15.92 -7.66
CA ASP A 104 4.72 -16.30 -8.07
C ASP A 104 5.07 -15.58 -9.37
N PHE A 105 6.02 -14.67 -9.33
CA PHE A 105 6.47 -13.92 -10.51
C PHE A 105 7.57 -14.64 -11.29
N ASN A 106 8.13 -15.72 -10.72
CA ASN A 106 9.30 -16.39 -11.28
C ASN A 106 10.47 -15.44 -11.61
N GLU A 107 10.48 -14.23 -11.01
CA GLU A 107 11.53 -13.22 -11.13
C GLU A 107 11.78 -12.58 -9.76
N ILE A 108 12.99 -12.13 -9.52
CA ILE A 108 13.38 -11.43 -8.30
C ILE A 108 13.26 -9.92 -8.47
N LEU A 109 13.00 -9.20 -7.39
CA LEU A 109 12.91 -7.75 -7.41
C LEU A 109 14.29 -7.08 -7.33
N SER A 110 15.24 -7.69 -6.62
CA SER A 110 16.60 -7.17 -6.46
C SER A 110 17.62 -8.31 -6.39
N THR A 111 18.89 -7.98 -6.59
CA THR A 111 19.99 -8.95 -6.44
C THR A 111 20.06 -9.52 -5.04
N SER A 112 19.59 -8.78 -4.03
CA SER A 112 19.52 -9.24 -2.66
C SER A 112 18.44 -10.29 -2.40
N ASP A 113 17.47 -10.46 -3.32
CA ASP A 113 16.39 -11.44 -3.22
C ASP A 113 16.81 -12.84 -3.75
N LYS A 114 18.10 -13.03 -3.96
CA LYS A 114 18.70 -14.29 -4.35
C LYS A 114 19.89 -14.63 -3.47
N LEU A 115 20.00 -15.90 -3.11
CA LEU A 115 21.16 -16.50 -2.47
C LEU A 115 21.61 -17.72 -3.27
N GLY A 116 22.89 -17.78 -3.61
CA GLY A 116 23.47 -18.89 -4.39
C GLY A 116 23.22 -18.79 -5.90
N GLY A 117 23.88 -19.70 -6.64
CA GLY A 117 23.81 -19.76 -8.10
C GLY A 117 24.41 -18.54 -8.82
N ASN A 118 24.10 -18.41 -10.11
CA ASN A 118 24.63 -17.35 -10.98
C ASN A 118 24.08 -15.96 -10.63
N THR A 119 24.89 -14.93 -10.91
CA THR A 119 24.49 -13.54 -10.76
C THR A 119 23.23 -13.21 -11.57
N PRO A 120 22.25 -12.51 -10.98
CA PRO A 120 21.04 -12.12 -11.67
C PRO A 120 21.28 -11.27 -12.91
N ASN A 121 20.47 -11.46 -13.95
CA ASN A 121 20.57 -10.69 -15.18
C ASN A 121 19.90 -9.30 -14.97
N LEU A 122 20.69 -8.24 -14.98
CA LEU A 122 20.21 -6.87 -14.74
C LEU A 122 19.19 -6.39 -15.77
N ARG A 123 19.25 -6.89 -17.03
CA ARG A 123 18.28 -6.51 -18.08
C ARG A 123 16.88 -7.04 -17.73
N ARG A 124 16.79 -8.26 -17.18
CA ARG A 124 15.50 -8.84 -16.74
C ARG A 124 14.94 -8.13 -15.51
N LEU A 125 15.79 -7.81 -14.55
CA LEU A 125 15.39 -6.98 -13.41
C LEU A 125 14.81 -5.64 -13.89
N SER A 126 15.48 -4.98 -14.85
CA SER A 126 15.01 -3.72 -15.43
C SER A 126 13.66 -3.88 -16.15
N SER A 127 13.45 -4.98 -16.89
CA SER A 127 12.16 -5.26 -17.55
C SER A 127 11.03 -5.43 -16.54
N PHE A 128 11.28 -6.20 -15.47
CA PHE A 128 10.31 -6.39 -14.37
C PHE A 128 9.98 -5.08 -13.65
N HIS A 129 10.99 -4.29 -13.27
CA HIS A 129 10.78 -2.95 -12.70
C HIS A 129 10.03 -2.01 -13.65
N GLY A 130 10.35 -2.08 -14.96
CA GLY A 130 9.65 -1.30 -15.98
C GLY A 130 8.16 -1.61 -16.03
N MET A 131 7.77 -2.88 -15.88
CA MET A 131 6.37 -3.29 -15.79
C MET A 131 5.72 -2.76 -14.51
N LEU A 132 6.32 -2.96 -13.35
CA LEU A 132 5.79 -2.47 -12.08
C LEU A 132 5.57 -0.95 -12.08
N ASN A 133 6.54 -0.20 -12.61
CA ASN A 133 6.46 1.25 -12.73
C ASN A 133 5.34 1.69 -13.68
N ALA A 134 5.22 1.03 -14.85
CA ALA A 134 4.17 1.33 -15.82
C ALA A 134 2.75 1.09 -15.23
N CYS A 135 2.59 0.08 -14.38
CA CYS A 135 1.34 -0.20 -13.66
C CYS A 135 1.18 0.61 -12.35
N GLY A 136 2.15 1.45 -11.99
CA GLY A 136 2.10 2.25 -10.75
C GLY A 136 2.11 1.42 -9.46
N LEU A 137 2.77 0.27 -9.49
CA LEU A 137 2.78 -0.72 -8.42
C LEU A 137 4.00 -0.60 -7.51
N VAL A 138 3.80 -0.86 -6.25
CA VAL A 138 4.84 -0.83 -5.20
C VAL A 138 4.76 -2.11 -4.37
N ASP A 139 5.91 -2.68 -4.02
CA ASP A 139 6.02 -3.88 -3.18
C ASP A 139 5.29 -3.70 -1.84
N LEU A 140 4.49 -4.70 -1.46
CA LEU A 140 3.76 -4.74 -0.18
C LEU A 140 4.64 -5.35 0.88
N GLU A 141 5.83 -4.98 1.11
CA GLU A 141 6.68 -5.52 2.17
C GLU A 141 6.03 -6.64 3.03
N PHE A 142 6.75 -7.66 3.39
CA PHE A 142 6.22 -8.85 4.04
C PHE A 142 6.81 -9.08 5.44
N LYS A 143 6.18 -9.98 6.20
CA LYS A 143 6.67 -10.52 7.46
C LYS A 143 6.90 -12.03 7.29
N GLY A 144 7.98 -12.56 7.83
CA GLY A 144 8.34 -13.96 7.72
C GLY A 144 9.66 -14.20 7.01
N PRO A 145 9.90 -15.41 6.49
CA PRO A 145 11.11 -15.76 5.75
C PRO A 145 11.37 -14.86 4.56
N ARG A 146 12.64 -14.49 4.34
CA ARG A 146 13.03 -13.59 3.26
C ARG A 146 12.85 -14.21 1.87
N PHE A 147 13.22 -15.48 1.74
CA PHE A 147 13.13 -16.21 0.50
C PHE A 147 11.87 -17.05 0.48
N THR A 148 11.18 -17.08 -0.65
CA THR A 148 9.92 -17.79 -0.82
C THR A 148 10.07 -19.11 -1.57
N TRP A 149 11.20 -19.32 -2.25
CA TRP A 149 11.50 -20.53 -3.00
C TRP A 149 12.92 -21.03 -2.73
N ARG A 150 13.11 -22.35 -2.85
CA ARG A 150 14.41 -23.01 -2.76
C ARG A 150 14.45 -24.25 -3.65
N ASN A 151 15.63 -24.52 -4.26
CA ASN A 151 15.79 -25.65 -5.16
C ASN A 151 15.98 -27.01 -4.48
N ASN A 152 16.00 -27.08 -3.16
CA ASN A 152 16.18 -28.29 -2.34
C ASN A 152 17.41 -29.16 -2.70
N ARG A 153 18.46 -28.60 -3.33
CA ARG A 153 19.71 -29.32 -3.64
C ARG A 153 20.69 -29.23 -2.47
N ALA A 154 21.33 -30.36 -2.14
CA ALA A 154 22.25 -30.44 -1.00
C ALA A 154 23.70 -30.09 -1.36
N ASP A 155 24.11 -30.20 -2.61
CA ASP A 155 25.51 -30.21 -3.03
C ASP A 155 25.94 -28.88 -3.64
N GLY A 156 26.30 -27.90 -2.84
CA GLY A 156 26.93 -26.65 -3.30
C GLY A 156 26.12 -25.76 -4.26
N ASP A 157 25.15 -26.31 -4.95
CA ASP A 157 24.24 -25.66 -5.88
C ASP A 157 22.94 -25.21 -5.22
N PHE A 158 22.95 -25.00 -3.90
CA PHE A 158 21.78 -24.53 -3.16
C PHE A 158 21.44 -23.10 -3.55
N ILE A 159 20.18 -22.87 -3.96
CA ILE A 159 19.67 -21.58 -4.38
C ILE A 159 18.39 -21.28 -3.59
N MET A 160 18.29 -20.07 -3.08
CA MET A 160 17.05 -19.51 -2.55
C MET A 160 16.73 -18.20 -3.27
N GLU A 161 15.45 -17.99 -3.59
CA GLU A 161 14.97 -16.78 -4.27
C GLU A 161 13.64 -16.31 -3.66
N ARG A 162 13.38 -15.00 -3.70
CA ARG A 162 12.07 -14.42 -3.40
C ARG A 162 11.33 -14.25 -4.71
N LEU A 163 10.52 -15.24 -5.09
CA LEU A 163 9.74 -15.27 -6.31
C LEU A 163 8.27 -14.92 -6.09
N ASP A 164 7.76 -15.26 -4.90
CA ASP A 164 6.39 -15.01 -4.50
C ASP A 164 6.29 -13.66 -3.82
N MET A 165 5.48 -12.77 -4.37
CA MET A 165 5.40 -11.37 -3.96
C MET A 165 3.97 -10.83 -4.07
N ALA A 166 3.72 -9.68 -3.44
CA ALA A 166 2.53 -8.90 -3.67
C ALA A 166 2.89 -7.43 -3.90
N PHE A 167 2.24 -6.81 -4.87
CA PHE A 167 2.40 -5.40 -5.22
C PHE A 167 1.04 -4.74 -5.28
N ALA A 168 0.95 -3.46 -4.94
CA ALA A 168 -0.30 -2.73 -5.04
C ALA A 168 -0.09 -1.29 -5.51
N ASN A 169 -1.10 -0.77 -6.21
CA ASN A 169 -1.11 0.65 -6.55
C ASN A 169 -1.48 1.51 -5.34
N ALA A 170 -1.29 2.81 -5.48
CA ALA A 170 -1.54 3.76 -4.41
C ALA A 170 -3.00 3.75 -3.92
N LYS A 171 -3.97 3.57 -4.83
CA LYS A 171 -5.40 3.53 -4.46
C LYS A 171 -5.71 2.33 -3.56
N TRP A 172 -5.19 1.15 -3.88
CA TRP A 172 -5.37 -0.05 -3.07
C TRP A 172 -4.74 0.11 -1.68
N ARG A 173 -3.55 0.68 -1.61
CA ARG A 173 -2.85 0.92 -0.34
C ARG A 173 -3.53 1.95 0.54
N GLU A 174 -4.20 2.92 -0.05
CA GLU A 174 -5.04 3.89 0.66
C GLU A 174 -6.32 3.23 1.20
N MET A 175 -6.91 2.33 0.44
CA MET A 175 -8.08 1.54 0.85
C MET A 175 -7.72 0.58 2.00
N HIS A 176 -6.60 -0.13 1.90
CA HIS A 176 -6.15 -1.16 2.85
C HIS A 176 -4.91 -0.72 3.63
N THR A 177 -5.01 0.38 4.39
CA THR A 177 -3.88 0.95 5.16
C THR A 177 -3.33 0.04 6.24
N GLN A 178 -4.08 -0.99 6.65
CA GLN A 178 -3.71 -1.98 7.66
C GLN A 178 -3.31 -3.33 7.06
N ALA A 179 -3.27 -3.44 5.74
CA ALA A 179 -2.90 -4.68 5.06
C ALA A 179 -1.48 -5.10 5.41
N LEU A 180 -1.30 -6.39 5.73
CA LEU A 180 -0.01 -7.03 5.96
C LEU A 180 0.10 -8.31 5.16
N LEU A 181 1.25 -8.49 4.50
CA LEU A 181 1.62 -9.71 3.81
C LEU A 181 2.49 -10.57 4.73
N PHE A 182 2.16 -11.84 4.87
CA PHE A 182 2.94 -12.83 5.60
C PHE A 182 3.46 -13.87 4.62
N VAL A 183 4.70 -14.27 4.81
CA VAL A 183 5.32 -15.44 4.17
C VAL A 183 5.40 -16.50 5.27
N GLU A 184 4.70 -17.61 5.08
CA GLU A 184 4.67 -18.71 6.04
C GLU A 184 5.65 -19.82 5.63
N ALA A 185 5.94 -20.75 6.54
CA ALA A 185 6.84 -21.85 6.25
C ALA A 185 6.21 -22.84 5.26
N ALA A 186 6.98 -23.27 4.28
CA ALA A 186 6.56 -24.30 3.33
C ALA A 186 6.42 -25.66 4.02
N ILE A 187 5.31 -26.35 3.78
CA ILE A 187 5.06 -27.72 4.22
C ILE A 187 4.70 -28.54 2.97
N GLY A 188 5.61 -29.39 2.51
CA GLY A 188 5.38 -30.24 1.34
C GLY A 188 5.48 -29.52 -0.02
N SER A 189 6.04 -28.32 -0.07
CA SER A 189 6.29 -27.52 -1.29
C SER A 189 7.70 -26.93 -1.23
N ASP A 190 8.28 -26.62 -2.38
CA ASP A 190 9.49 -25.80 -2.50
C ASP A 190 9.20 -24.29 -2.44
N HIS A 191 7.92 -23.89 -2.51
CA HIS A 191 7.45 -22.51 -2.30
C HIS A 191 6.80 -22.30 -0.93
N ASN A 192 7.06 -21.15 -0.34
CA ASN A 192 6.42 -20.66 0.88
C ASN A 192 5.09 -19.98 0.53
N PRO A 193 3.97 -20.29 1.23
CA PRO A 193 2.69 -19.66 0.96
C PRO A 193 2.67 -18.20 1.38
N LEU A 194 2.00 -17.37 0.59
CA LEU A 194 1.68 -15.98 0.91
C LEU A 194 0.30 -15.88 1.57
N ILE A 195 0.22 -15.16 2.66
CA ILE A 195 -1.05 -14.81 3.33
C ILE A 195 -1.17 -13.29 3.39
N LEU A 196 -2.09 -12.73 2.61
CA LEU A 196 -2.41 -11.32 2.64
C LEU A 196 -3.63 -11.07 3.53
N ASN A 197 -3.42 -10.37 4.62
CA ASN A 197 -4.52 -9.89 5.48
C ASN A 197 -4.77 -8.41 5.18
N THR A 198 -5.92 -8.10 4.58
CA THR A 198 -6.31 -6.74 4.17
C THR A 198 -6.67 -5.83 5.33
N SER A 199 -7.06 -6.40 6.49
CA SER A 199 -7.54 -5.70 7.68
C SER A 199 -6.89 -6.22 8.96
N PHE A 200 -5.56 -6.36 8.96
CA PHE A 200 -4.83 -6.85 10.12
C PHE A 200 -5.05 -5.94 11.33
N PRO A 201 -5.55 -6.44 12.47
CA PRO A 201 -5.85 -5.63 13.64
C PRO A 201 -4.57 -5.09 14.25
N LEU A 202 -4.20 -3.86 13.89
CA LEU A 202 -3.06 -3.17 14.47
C LEU A 202 -3.39 -2.76 15.91
N ARG A 203 -2.55 -3.15 16.87
CA ARG A 203 -2.65 -2.65 18.24
C ARG A 203 -2.62 -1.11 18.22
N LYS A 204 -3.68 -0.48 18.71
CA LYS A 204 -3.75 0.98 18.83
C LYS A 204 -2.75 1.44 19.90
N VAL A 205 -1.50 1.62 19.51
CA VAL A 205 -0.52 2.31 20.36
C VAL A 205 -0.86 3.79 20.34
N GLY A 206 -0.97 4.41 21.52
CA GLY A 206 -1.21 5.84 21.63
C GLY A 206 -0.19 6.61 20.77
N LYS A 207 -0.70 7.42 19.85
CA LYS A 207 0.19 8.18 18.95
C LYS A 207 0.97 9.20 19.78
N PRO A 208 2.32 9.17 19.79
CA PRO A 208 3.08 10.21 20.47
C PRO A 208 2.75 11.57 19.83
N PHE A 209 2.69 12.60 20.66
CA PHE A 209 2.55 13.97 20.16
C PHE A 209 3.72 14.30 19.25
N ARG A 210 3.42 14.93 18.14
CA ARG A 210 4.41 15.49 17.20
C ARG A 210 4.00 16.91 16.90
N PHE A 211 4.99 17.80 16.93
CA PHE A 211 4.83 19.16 16.43
C PHE A 211 4.69 19.10 14.90
N GLU A 212 3.69 19.75 14.34
CA GLU A 212 3.49 19.76 12.90
C GLU A 212 4.26 20.92 12.26
N SER A 213 5.08 20.66 11.25
CA SER A 213 5.94 21.68 10.62
C SER A 213 5.12 22.84 10.04
N PHE A 214 3.95 22.58 9.46
CA PHE A 214 3.10 23.63 8.91
C PHE A 214 2.54 24.59 9.96
N TRP A 215 2.56 24.26 11.27
CA TRP A 215 2.17 25.21 12.30
C TRP A 215 3.10 26.44 12.37
N THR A 216 4.35 26.29 11.92
CA THR A 216 5.31 27.41 11.90
C THR A 216 4.96 28.46 10.87
N THR A 217 4.15 28.13 9.86
CA THR A 217 3.67 29.10 8.86
C THR A 217 2.47 29.90 9.33
N GLU A 218 1.87 29.54 10.49
CA GLU A 218 0.68 30.18 11.04
C GLU A 218 1.04 31.20 12.12
N GLU A 219 0.53 32.40 11.99
CA GLU A 219 0.81 33.50 12.93
C GLU A 219 0.38 33.18 14.37
N GLY A 220 -0.72 32.43 14.55
CA GLY A 220 -1.25 32.02 15.85
C GLY A 220 -0.37 31.03 16.63
N CYS A 221 0.56 30.30 16.00
CA CYS A 221 1.37 29.29 16.65
C CYS A 221 2.33 29.87 17.70
N LYS A 222 3.10 30.89 17.32
CA LYS A 222 4.09 31.52 18.22
C LYS A 222 3.48 32.07 19.51
N PRO A 223 2.36 32.83 19.49
CA PRO A 223 1.69 33.30 20.70
C PRO A 223 1.23 32.19 21.62
N VAL A 224 0.70 31.09 21.08
CA VAL A 224 0.27 29.92 21.87
C VAL A 224 1.45 29.29 22.62
N ILE A 225 2.59 29.12 21.94
CA ILE A 225 3.81 28.60 22.56
C ILE A 225 4.32 29.57 23.62
N ALA A 226 4.42 30.86 23.30
CA ALA A 226 4.92 31.87 24.24
C ALA A 226 4.10 31.93 25.53
N LYS A 227 2.77 31.94 25.42
CA LYS A 227 1.87 31.91 26.57
C LYS A 227 2.01 30.63 27.40
N ALA A 228 2.17 29.47 26.75
CA ALA A 228 2.35 28.21 27.47
C ALA A 228 3.72 28.11 28.15
N TRP A 229 4.75 28.70 27.56
CA TRP A 229 6.13 28.67 28.07
C TRP A 229 6.33 29.67 29.22
N ALA A 230 5.60 30.77 29.24
CA ALA A 230 5.66 31.81 30.29
C ALA A 230 5.12 31.35 31.65
N VAL A 231 4.39 30.23 31.70
CA VAL A 231 3.88 29.65 32.93
C VAL A 231 5.03 29.21 33.82
N ASP A 232 5.07 29.68 35.05
CA ASP A 232 6.09 29.27 36.02
C ASP A 232 5.66 28.01 36.78
N TYR A 233 6.65 27.14 37.07
CA TYR A 233 6.43 25.87 37.75
C TYR A 233 7.46 25.66 38.85
N GLU A 234 7.04 25.08 39.95
CA GLU A 234 7.93 24.65 41.02
C GLU A 234 8.66 23.37 40.73
N GLY A 235 9.90 23.23 41.22
CA GLY A 235 10.72 22.06 41.16
C GLY A 235 12.12 22.29 40.56
N SER A 236 12.86 21.23 40.31
CA SER A 236 14.18 21.34 39.66
C SER A 236 14.03 21.86 38.21
N GLU A 237 15.09 22.47 37.66
CA GLU A 237 15.07 23.07 36.31
C GLU A 237 14.60 22.09 35.24
N MET A 238 15.04 20.83 35.30
CA MET A 238 14.58 19.80 34.40
C MET A 238 13.07 19.53 34.53
N LYS A 239 12.54 19.49 35.76
CA LYS A 239 11.09 19.32 35.99
C LYS A 239 10.28 20.51 35.46
N LYS A 240 10.79 21.74 35.63
CA LYS A 240 10.18 22.95 35.07
C LYS A 240 10.10 22.87 33.55
N VAL A 241 11.20 22.51 32.85
CA VAL A 241 11.24 22.35 31.40
C VAL A 241 10.25 21.27 30.93
N CYS A 242 10.22 20.12 31.59
CA CYS A 242 9.28 19.05 31.25
C CYS A 242 7.81 19.48 31.39
N LYS A 243 7.49 20.25 32.46
CA LYS A 243 6.13 20.80 32.67
C LYS A 243 5.78 21.85 31.58
N LYS A 244 6.71 22.75 31.26
CA LYS A 244 6.54 23.73 30.17
C LYS A 244 6.29 23.07 28.82
N LEU A 245 7.11 22.05 28.44
CA LEU A 245 6.89 21.27 27.22
C LEU A 245 5.52 20.56 27.19
N ARG A 246 5.09 20.00 28.32
CA ARG A 246 3.76 19.39 28.44
C ARG A 246 2.66 20.45 28.28
N GLY A 247 2.79 21.63 28.89
CA GLY A 247 1.87 22.74 28.73
C GLY A 247 1.78 23.20 27.27
N CYS A 248 2.92 23.38 26.59
CA CYS A 248 2.95 23.70 25.16
C CYS A 248 2.23 22.64 24.32
N LYS A 249 2.50 21.37 24.57
CA LYS A 249 1.83 20.25 23.88
C LYS A 249 0.32 20.33 24.02
N GLU A 250 -0.22 20.51 25.22
CA GLU A 250 -1.67 20.52 25.45
C GLU A 250 -2.32 21.77 24.82
N LYS A 251 -1.69 22.95 24.94
CA LYS A 251 -2.20 24.18 24.31
C LYS A 251 -2.16 24.10 22.78
N LEU A 252 -1.11 23.55 22.19
CA LEU A 252 -1.01 23.37 20.74
C LEU A 252 -2.03 22.37 20.20
N LYS A 253 -2.36 21.30 20.94
CA LYS A 253 -3.42 20.37 20.54
C LYS A 253 -4.78 21.07 20.45
N VAL A 254 -5.14 21.84 21.49
CA VAL A 254 -6.41 22.59 21.53
C VAL A 254 -6.43 23.60 20.38
N TRP A 255 -5.36 24.37 20.23
CA TRP A 255 -5.25 25.37 19.16
C TRP A 255 -5.36 24.74 17.77
N HIS A 256 -4.70 23.60 17.54
CA HIS A 256 -4.79 22.87 16.27
C HIS A 256 -6.23 22.43 15.98
N GLN A 257 -6.90 21.84 16.97
CA GLN A 257 -8.27 21.36 16.81
C GLN A 257 -9.25 22.51 16.50
N GLN A 258 -9.05 23.67 17.09
CA GLN A 258 -9.90 24.86 16.88
C GLN A 258 -9.67 25.53 15.52
N ASN A 259 -8.45 25.49 14.98
CA ASN A 259 -8.09 26.26 13.79
C ASN A 259 -8.01 25.43 12.50
N PHE A 260 -7.71 24.15 12.58
CA PHE A 260 -7.48 23.35 11.37
C PHE A 260 -8.49 22.19 11.22
N GLY A 261 -8.88 21.54 12.32
CA GLY A 261 -9.73 20.35 12.23
C GLY A 261 -9.14 19.26 11.32
N ASP A 262 -9.98 18.65 10.47
CA ASP A 262 -9.55 17.68 9.45
C ASP A 262 -9.37 18.37 8.09
N ILE A 263 -8.11 18.55 7.68
CA ILE A 263 -7.73 19.21 6.43
C ILE A 263 -8.34 18.50 5.22
N ARG A 264 -8.44 17.16 5.24
CA ARG A 264 -8.97 16.41 4.11
C ARG A 264 -10.47 16.59 3.92
N LEU A 265 -11.21 16.63 5.01
CA LEU A 265 -12.64 16.92 4.98
C LEU A 265 -12.90 18.36 4.49
N GLN A 266 -12.07 19.32 4.89
CA GLN A 266 -12.17 20.68 4.39
C GLN A 266 -11.91 20.77 2.89
N ILE A 267 -10.88 20.08 2.38
CA ILE A 267 -10.59 20.03 0.94
C ILE A 267 -11.76 19.40 0.18
N ALA A 268 -12.35 18.32 0.68
CA ALA A 268 -13.50 17.67 0.04
C ALA A 268 -14.69 18.65 -0.03
N SER A 269 -15.06 19.27 1.08
CA SER A 269 -16.15 20.26 1.13
C SER A 269 -15.92 21.47 0.21
N LEU A 270 -14.69 21.99 0.13
CA LEU A 270 -14.37 23.09 -0.78
C LEU A 270 -14.41 22.68 -2.25
N LYS A 271 -14.08 21.43 -2.58
CA LYS A 271 -14.23 20.90 -3.92
C LYS A 271 -15.69 20.79 -4.34
N ASP A 272 -16.56 20.34 -3.44
CA ASP A 272 -18.00 20.26 -3.72
C ASP A 272 -18.58 21.68 -3.93
N GLN A 273 -18.16 22.66 -3.14
CA GLN A 273 -18.54 24.08 -3.34
C GLN A 273 -18.02 24.60 -4.70
N LEU A 274 -16.78 24.25 -5.07
CA LEU A 274 -16.21 24.67 -6.34
C LEU A 274 -16.99 24.12 -7.53
N VAL A 275 -17.39 22.84 -7.49
CA VAL A 275 -18.24 22.22 -8.53
C VAL A 275 -19.58 22.95 -8.63
N GLY A 276 -20.21 23.30 -7.50
CA GLY A 276 -21.45 24.07 -7.47
C GLY A 276 -21.31 25.43 -8.17
N ILE A 277 -20.26 26.20 -7.81
CA ILE A 277 -20.00 27.51 -8.42
C ILE A 277 -19.69 27.41 -9.92
N GLN A 278 -18.95 26.40 -10.34
CA GLN A 278 -18.64 26.18 -11.77
C GLN A 278 -19.89 25.87 -12.57
N LYS A 279 -20.83 25.12 -12.01
CA LYS A 279 -22.12 24.84 -12.63
C LYS A 279 -22.97 26.11 -12.76
N GLU A 280 -23.03 26.94 -11.71
CA GLU A 280 -23.74 28.23 -11.79
C GLU A 280 -23.13 29.16 -12.84
N LEU A 281 -21.80 29.15 -13.02
CA LEU A 281 -21.13 29.91 -14.06
C LEU A 281 -21.43 29.42 -15.49
N GLU A 282 -21.69 28.11 -15.67
CA GLU A 282 -22.11 27.54 -16.94
C GLU A 282 -23.54 27.97 -17.29
N ASP A 283 -24.45 28.00 -16.30
CA ASP A 283 -25.84 28.33 -16.47
C ASP A 283 -26.08 29.85 -16.59
N ASN A 284 -25.30 30.64 -15.83
CA ASN A 284 -25.48 32.10 -15.76
C ASN A 284 -24.19 32.82 -15.42
N PHE A 285 -23.58 33.54 -16.35
CA PHE A 285 -22.36 34.28 -16.13
C PHE A 285 -22.56 35.43 -15.13
N ASN A 286 -21.91 35.33 -13.95
CA ASN A 286 -21.87 36.38 -12.96
C ASN A 286 -20.41 36.61 -12.49
N PRO A 287 -19.87 37.85 -12.57
CA PRO A 287 -18.53 38.18 -12.11
C PRO A 287 -18.25 37.81 -10.64
N ASP A 288 -19.25 37.85 -9.78
CA ASP A 288 -19.12 37.51 -8.37
C ASP A 288 -18.77 36.01 -8.18
N PHE A 289 -19.31 35.13 -9.02
CA PHE A 289 -18.95 33.71 -9.00
C PHE A 289 -17.51 33.47 -9.44
N LEU A 290 -16.95 34.27 -10.36
CA LEU A 290 -15.54 34.19 -10.71
C LEU A 290 -14.62 34.58 -9.54
N ILE A 291 -15.04 35.57 -8.75
CA ILE A 291 -14.31 35.97 -7.54
C ILE A 291 -14.38 34.86 -6.50
N ALA A 292 -15.57 34.29 -6.27
CA ALA A 292 -15.79 33.19 -5.35
C ALA A 292 -14.98 31.94 -5.76
N GLU A 293 -14.97 31.61 -7.05
CA GLU A 293 -14.15 30.50 -7.60
C GLU A 293 -12.66 30.68 -7.28
N ARG A 294 -12.12 31.88 -7.53
CA ARG A 294 -10.71 32.19 -7.25
C ARG A 294 -10.38 32.05 -5.76
N VAL A 295 -11.27 32.52 -4.88
CA VAL A 295 -11.09 32.43 -3.43
C VAL A 295 -11.08 30.97 -2.99
N ILE A 296 -12.00 30.16 -3.47
CA ILE A 296 -12.06 28.73 -3.13
C ILE A 296 -10.83 27.99 -3.65
N LYS A 297 -10.40 28.23 -4.88
CA LYS A 297 -9.18 27.63 -5.45
C LYS A 297 -7.95 27.95 -4.59
N ARG A 298 -7.77 29.19 -4.15
CA ARG A 298 -6.68 29.59 -3.24
C ARG A 298 -6.75 28.85 -1.91
N LYS A 299 -7.94 28.73 -1.31
CA LYS A 299 -8.12 27.97 -0.05
C LYS A 299 -7.74 26.50 -0.21
N ILE A 300 -8.14 25.89 -1.32
CA ILE A 300 -7.78 24.49 -1.64
C ILE A 300 -6.25 24.36 -1.79
N GLU A 301 -5.61 25.30 -2.49
CA GLU A 301 -4.15 25.29 -2.67
C GLU A 301 -3.39 25.42 -1.34
N ASP A 302 -3.82 26.31 -0.45
CA ASP A 302 -3.25 26.48 0.90
C ASP A 302 -3.39 25.19 1.74
N LEU A 303 -4.57 24.58 1.72
CA LEU A 303 -4.80 23.32 2.41
C LEU A 303 -3.97 22.17 1.82
N TRP A 304 -3.81 22.10 0.50
CA TRP A 304 -2.93 21.12 -0.14
C TRP A 304 -1.46 21.29 0.24
N GLN A 305 -1.00 22.53 0.35
CA GLN A 305 0.35 22.82 0.81
C GLN A 305 0.54 22.34 2.26
N LYS A 306 -0.42 22.60 3.15
CA LYS A 306 -0.39 22.11 4.55
C LYS A 306 -0.42 20.59 4.62
N ASP A 307 -1.26 19.91 3.84
CA ASP A 307 -1.31 18.45 3.75
C ASP A 307 0.01 17.86 3.22
N SER A 308 0.61 18.51 2.21
CA SER A 308 1.91 18.12 1.67
C SER A 308 3.02 18.23 2.74
N MET A 309 3.08 19.34 3.48
CA MET A 309 4.04 19.52 4.58
C MET A 309 3.86 18.47 5.68
N TYR A 310 2.62 18.16 6.03
CA TYR A 310 2.27 17.12 7.01
C TYR A 310 2.80 15.74 6.59
N TRP A 311 2.60 15.34 5.35
CA TRP A 311 3.03 14.03 4.86
C TRP A 311 4.53 13.99 4.57
N HIS A 312 5.13 15.08 4.07
CA HIS A 312 6.57 15.21 3.90
C HIS A 312 7.31 15.00 5.23
N GLN A 313 6.87 15.68 6.30
CA GLN A 313 7.45 15.51 7.63
C GLN A 313 7.36 14.05 8.12
N ARG A 314 6.29 13.33 7.82
CA ARG A 314 6.07 11.94 8.24
C ARG A 314 6.83 10.93 7.42
N SER A 315 7.01 11.19 6.14
CA SER A 315 7.78 10.32 5.26
C SER A 315 9.27 10.30 5.61
N ARG A 316 9.79 11.38 6.19
CA ARG A 316 11.22 11.64 6.47
C ARG A 316 12.11 11.56 5.22
N ILE A 317 11.57 11.78 4.06
CA ILE A 317 12.31 11.81 2.80
C ILE A 317 12.96 13.18 2.68
N LYS A 318 14.30 13.22 2.67
CA LYS A 318 15.07 14.45 2.70
C LYS A 318 15.51 14.95 1.31
N TRP A 319 15.50 14.07 0.30
CA TRP A 319 16.05 14.38 -1.02
C TRP A 319 15.02 15.01 -1.99
N LEU A 320 13.74 14.92 -1.70
CA LEU A 320 12.71 15.60 -2.50
C LEU A 320 12.49 17.00 -1.93
N GLN A 321 12.68 18.02 -2.76
CA GLN A 321 12.44 19.42 -2.35
C GLN A 321 10.94 19.67 -2.15
N MET A 322 10.61 20.51 -1.15
CA MET A 322 9.25 20.99 -0.94
C MET A 322 8.84 21.87 -2.13
N GLY A 323 7.94 21.41 -2.95
CA GLY A 323 7.48 22.09 -4.17
C GLY A 323 6.85 21.11 -5.16
N ASP A 324 7.26 19.86 -5.11
CA ASP A 324 6.61 18.80 -5.84
C ASP A 324 5.30 18.43 -5.12
N LYS A 325 4.16 18.60 -5.79
CA LYS A 325 2.80 18.31 -5.22
C LYS A 325 2.56 16.81 -4.97
N ASN A 326 3.58 16.09 -4.49
CA ASN A 326 3.59 14.63 -4.28
C ASN A 326 3.10 14.20 -2.88
N SER A 327 2.01 14.84 -2.37
CA SER A 327 1.42 14.45 -1.08
C SER A 327 1.07 12.96 -1.03
N ARG A 328 0.65 12.39 -2.16
CA ARG A 328 0.35 10.96 -2.31
C ARG A 328 1.59 10.07 -2.15
N PHE A 329 2.72 10.45 -2.74
CA PHE A 329 4.00 9.75 -2.57
C PHE A 329 4.44 9.75 -1.11
N PHE A 330 4.40 10.91 -0.42
CA PHE A 330 4.74 11.01 1.00
C PHE A 330 3.79 10.23 1.89
N HIS A 331 2.49 10.21 1.55
CA HIS A 331 1.50 9.41 2.26
C HIS A 331 1.80 7.91 2.17
N LEU A 332 2.05 7.41 0.96
CA LEU A 332 2.42 6.01 0.74
C LEU A 332 3.72 5.64 1.45
N SER A 333 4.75 6.46 1.36
CA SER A 333 6.02 6.27 2.07
C SER A 333 5.82 6.22 3.59
N THR A 334 4.85 6.96 4.12
CA THR A 334 4.50 6.94 5.54
C THR A 334 3.79 5.65 5.93
N ILE A 335 2.87 5.15 5.08
CA ILE A 335 2.19 3.86 5.27
C ILE A 335 3.22 2.72 5.28
N HIS A 336 4.09 2.64 4.27
CA HIS A 336 5.20 1.69 4.19
C HIS A 336 6.01 1.63 5.47
N ARG A 337 6.46 2.81 5.90
CA ARG A 337 7.30 2.90 7.07
C ARG A 337 6.58 2.47 8.36
N ARG A 338 5.28 2.74 8.49
CA ARG A 338 4.49 2.24 9.64
C ARG A 338 4.44 0.72 9.63
N GLN A 339 4.18 0.10 8.48
CA GLN A 339 4.14 -1.35 8.33
C GLN A 339 5.49 -1.99 8.62
N ARG A 340 6.58 -1.42 8.08
CA ARG A 340 7.96 -1.89 8.32
C ARG A 340 8.36 -1.84 9.80
N ASN A 341 8.05 -0.73 10.47
CA ASN A 341 8.43 -0.52 11.88
C ASN A 341 7.50 -1.23 12.88
N GLN A 342 6.51 -1.97 12.41
CA GLN A 342 5.59 -2.67 13.29
C GLN A 342 6.17 -4.00 13.73
N ILE A 343 6.26 -4.18 15.03
CA ILE A 343 6.58 -5.46 15.64
C ILE A 343 5.25 -6.22 15.77
N VAL A 344 5.06 -7.22 14.92
CA VAL A 344 3.84 -8.04 14.89
C VAL A 344 3.94 -9.18 15.90
N LYS A 345 5.14 -9.76 16.05
CA LYS A 345 5.40 -10.91 16.93
C LYS A 345 6.82 -10.82 17.47
N LEU A 346 7.00 -11.14 18.73
CA LEU A 346 8.30 -11.36 19.36
C LEU A 346 8.39 -12.84 19.70
N LYS A 347 9.52 -13.47 19.39
CA LYS A 347 9.85 -14.80 19.87
C LYS A 347 10.52 -14.68 21.24
N ASN A 348 10.13 -15.52 22.18
CA ASN A 348 10.88 -15.68 23.43
C ASN A 348 12.16 -16.50 23.19
N GLU A 349 12.97 -16.72 24.23
CA GLU A 349 14.19 -17.53 24.16
C GLU A 349 13.94 -19.00 23.78
N VAL A 350 12.71 -19.47 23.90
CA VAL A 350 12.29 -20.85 23.58
C VAL A 350 11.73 -20.94 22.14
N GLY A 351 11.52 -19.81 21.46
CA GLY A 351 11.10 -19.77 20.07
C GLY A 351 9.58 -19.66 19.82
N ASP A 352 8.77 -19.51 20.90
CA ASP A 352 7.32 -19.29 20.83
C ASP A 352 6.91 -17.82 20.63
#